data_00fb2c855ec5db0dbae1af13885963ae
#
_entry.id   00fb2c855ec5db0dbae1af13885963ae
#
_cell.length_a   1.000
_cell.length_b   1.000
_cell.length_c   1.000
_cell.angle_alpha   90.00
_cell.angle_beta   90.00
_cell.angle_gamma   90.00
#
_symmetry.space_group_name_H-M   'P 1'
#
loop_
_entity.id
_entity.type
_entity.pdbx_description
1 polymer ?
#
loop_
_entity_poly.entity_id
_entity_poly.type
_entity_poly.pdbx_seq_one_letter_code
_entity_poly.pdbx_strand_id
1 'polypeptide(L)'
;NGVAQLHTEILEKQELKDFYQMMPEKFNNKTNGITQRRFLAHGNPLLADWITDKIGDGWITDLSQIAKLKPLVEDEDARREFMEIKYQNKVRLAKYIKEHNGIDVDPRSIFDIQVKRLHEYKRQLLNILHIMYLYNQIKEHPEMSFYPRTFIFGAKAAAGYLRAKETIKLINSVADVVNNDRSINGKLKVVFIEDYRVSNAEILFAAADVSEQISTASKEASGTGNMKFMLNGAPTLGTMDGANVEIVHEVGEENAFIFGLSSQEVINYENNGGYNPTDVYFNDWEIKRVVDQLMDGTYSNGDHNMYINLYNSLLNTQCTDKADTYFILKDFRSYADAQKRVEEAYRDQQRWSKMAMMNTACSGKFTSDRTIEEYVRDIWHLEKVEVPSGQDLFE
;
A
#
# COMPACT_ATOMS: atom_id res chain seq x y z
N ASN A 1 -22.26 -11.28 -0.33
CA ASN A 1 -21.67 -10.32 -1.25
C ASN A 1 -20.18 -10.15 -0.97
N GLY A 2 -19.31 -10.47 -1.94
CA GLY A 2 -17.89 -10.15 -1.89
C GLY A 2 -17.65 -8.67 -2.27
N VAL A 3 -16.48 -8.14 -1.86
CA VAL A 3 -16.13 -6.72 -2.03
C VAL A 3 -14.91 -6.50 -2.94
N ALA A 4 -14.39 -7.59 -3.52
CA ALA A 4 -13.47 -7.67 -4.64
C ALA A 4 -13.61 -9.04 -5.29
N GLN A 5 -13.34 -9.15 -6.59
CA GLN A 5 -13.61 -10.36 -7.37
C GLN A 5 -12.88 -11.58 -6.81
N LEU A 6 -11.58 -11.48 -6.51
CA LEU A 6 -10.79 -12.59 -5.96
C LEU A 6 -11.42 -13.16 -4.68
N HIS A 7 -11.81 -12.29 -3.74
CA HIS A 7 -12.36 -12.75 -2.47
C HIS A 7 -13.80 -13.26 -2.58
N THR A 8 -14.57 -12.80 -3.55
CA THR A 8 -15.85 -13.42 -3.91
C THR A 8 -15.62 -14.88 -4.34
N GLU A 9 -14.65 -15.12 -5.20
CA GLU A 9 -14.30 -16.46 -5.65
C GLU A 9 -13.76 -17.36 -4.51
N ILE A 10 -13.00 -16.79 -3.57
CA ILE A 10 -12.54 -17.53 -2.37
C ILE A 10 -13.75 -17.94 -1.51
N LEU A 11 -14.73 -17.06 -1.31
CA LEU A 11 -15.96 -17.39 -0.60
C LEU A 11 -16.71 -18.52 -1.31
N GLU A 12 -16.88 -18.46 -2.62
CA GLU A 12 -17.62 -19.44 -3.42
C GLU A 12 -16.96 -20.81 -3.50
N LYS A 13 -15.62 -20.81 -3.66
CA LYS A 13 -14.87 -22.04 -3.97
C LYS A 13 -14.28 -22.71 -2.72
N GLN A 14 -14.18 -21.97 -1.59
CA GLN A 14 -13.48 -22.43 -0.40
C GLN A 14 -14.28 -22.19 0.89
N GLU A 15 -14.34 -20.96 1.39
CA GLU A 15 -14.85 -20.64 2.73
C GLU A 15 -16.33 -20.97 2.91
N LEU A 16 -17.15 -20.71 1.89
CA LEU A 16 -18.60 -20.94 1.89
C LEU A 16 -19.04 -21.88 0.77
N LYS A 17 -18.15 -22.78 0.34
CA LYS A 17 -18.37 -23.66 -0.82
C LYS A 17 -19.68 -24.44 -0.75
N ASP A 18 -20.00 -25.00 0.40
CA ASP A 18 -21.23 -25.81 0.56
C ASP A 18 -22.49 -24.94 0.41
N PHE A 19 -22.46 -23.73 0.96
CA PHE A 19 -23.56 -22.77 0.80
C PHE A 19 -23.68 -22.28 -0.66
N TYR A 20 -22.55 -22.09 -1.33
CA TYR A 20 -22.55 -21.72 -2.74
C TYR A 20 -23.14 -22.83 -3.63
N GLN A 21 -22.81 -24.10 -3.34
CA GLN A 21 -23.40 -25.23 -4.07
C GLN A 21 -24.92 -25.36 -3.85
N MET A 22 -25.41 -24.97 -2.66
CA MET A 22 -26.84 -25.01 -2.36
C MET A 22 -27.63 -23.84 -2.93
N MET A 23 -27.02 -22.66 -2.98
CA MET A 23 -27.70 -21.38 -3.32
C MET A 23 -26.76 -20.43 -4.08
N PRO A 24 -26.30 -20.80 -5.30
CA PRO A 24 -25.30 -19.99 -6.02
C PRO A 24 -25.81 -18.59 -6.36
N GLU A 25 -27.12 -18.42 -6.55
CA GLU A 25 -27.75 -17.13 -6.86
C GLU A 25 -27.66 -16.11 -5.70
N LYS A 26 -27.31 -16.54 -4.49
CA LYS A 26 -27.12 -15.63 -3.34
C LYS A 26 -25.73 -15.02 -3.27
N PHE A 27 -24.81 -15.52 -4.09
CA PHE A 27 -23.43 -15.01 -4.12
C PHE A 27 -23.28 -14.01 -5.27
N ASN A 28 -22.64 -12.90 -4.99
CA ASN A 28 -22.31 -11.93 -6.00
C ASN A 28 -21.09 -11.09 -5.56
N ASN A 29 -20.50 -10.36 -6.50
CA ASN A 29 -19.43 -9.41 -6.23
C ASN A 29 -19.87 -7.98 -6.50
N LYS A 30 -19.54 -7.07 -5.58
CA LYS A 30 -19.58 -5.62 -5.78
C LYS A 30 -18.24 -5.06 -5.30
N THR A 31 -17.30 -4.88 -6.22
CA THR A 31 -15.98 -4.33 -5.88
C THR A 31 -16.15 -2.96 -5.23
N ASN A 32 -15.47 -2.77 -4.09
CA ASN A 32 -15.48 -1.49 -3.39
C ASN A 32 -15.03 -0.34 -4.28
N GLY A 33 -15.41 0.85 -3.89
CA GLY A 33 -14.97 2.09 -4.50
C GLY A 33 -14.73 3.17 -3.45
N ILE A 34 -14.21 4.29 -3.91
CA ILE A 34 -13.88 5.47 -3.11
C ILE A 34 -14.55 6.70 -3.71
N THR A 35 -14.75 7.75 -2.93
CA THR A 35 -15.25 9.01 -3.46
C THR A 35 -14.09 9.88 -3.95
N GLN A 36 -14.09 10.19 -5.25
CA GLN A 36 -13.13 11.10 -5.87
C GLN A 36 -13.27 12.54 -5.36
N ARG A 37 -14.45 12.91 -4.88
CA ARG A 37 -14.70 14.23 -4.29
C ARG A 37 -13.82 14.47 -3.08
N ARG A 38 -13.71 13.49 -2.17
CA ARG A 38 -12.83 13.62 -1.01
C ARG A 38 -11.37 13.35 -1.34
N PHE A 39 -11.07 12.24 -2.02
CA PHE A 39 -9.70 11.75 -2.16
C PHE A 39 -8.94 12.32 -3.36
N LEU A 40 -9.60 13.12 -4.21
CA LEU A 40 -8.95 13.90 -5.27
C LEU A 40 -9.36 15.37 -5.19
N ALA A 41 -10.63 15.73 -5.40
CA ALA A 41 -11.05 17.14 -5.46
C ALA A 41 -10.69 17.92 -4.18
N HIS A 42 -10.97 17.36 -3.01
CA HIS A 42 -10.66 17.98 -1.72
C HIS A 42 -9.21 17.71 -1.26
N GLY A 43 -8.75 16.45 -1.34
CA GLY A 43 -7.46 16.03 -0.77
C GLY A 43 -6.25 16.46 -1.58
N ASN A 44 -6.40 16.63 -2.90
CA ASN A 44 -5.33 17.01 -3.83
C ASN A 44 -5.83 18.07 -4.83
N PRO A 45 -6.11 19.29 -4.36
CA PRO A 45 -6.68 20.33 -5.22
C PRO A 45 -5.78 20.68 -6.41
N LEU A 46 -4.45 20.65 -6.25
CA LEU A 46 -3.53 20.93 -7.36
C LEU A 46 -3.72 19.95 -8.53
N LEU A 47 -3.87 18.65 -8.21
CA LEU A 47 -4.12 17.64 -9.25
C LEU A 47 -5.54 17.75 -9.80
N ALA A 48 -6.52 18.05 -8.96
CA ALA A 48 -7.91 18.22 -9.37
C ALA A 48 -8.08 19.40 -10.34
N ASP A 49 -7.45 20.54 -10.06
CA ASP A 49 -7.46 21.71 -10.92
C ASP A 49 -6.81 21.39 -12.27
N TRP A 50 -5.64 20.75 -12.25
CA TRP A 50 -4.94 20.33 -13.47
C TRP A 50 -5.78 19.37 -14.33
N ILE A 51 -6.42 18.35 -13.70
CA ILE A 51 -7.32 17.44 -14.43
C ILE A 51 -8.48 18.21 -15.06
N THR A 52 -9.09 19.12 -14.30
CA THR A 52 -10.22 19.92 -14.77
C THR A 52 -9.82 20.80 -15.96
N ASP A 53 -8.63 21.40 -15.93
CA ASP A 53 -8.08 22.18 -17.06
C ASP A 53 -7.86 21.34 -18.31
N LYS A 54 -7.46 20.06 -18.15
CA LYS A 54 -7.16 19.18 -19.28
C LYS A 54 -8.42 18.50 -19.87
N ILE A 55 -9.39 18.11 -19.05
CA ILE A 55 -10.53 17.26 -19.50
C ILE A 55 -11.92 17.78 -19.11
N GLY A 56 -12.02 18.95 -18.46
CA GLY A 56 -13.26 19.49 -17.90
C GLY A 56 -13.59 18.89 -16.52
N ASP A 57 -14.62 19.41 -15.88
CA ASP A 57 -15.03 19.08 -14.50
C ASP A 57 -15.95 17.85 -14.36
N GLY A 58 -16.39 17.28 -15.47
CA GLY A 58 -17.33 16.15 -15.50
C GLY A 58 -16.88 14.92 -14.72
N TRP A 59 -15.55 14.75 -14.50
CA TRP A 59 -15.00 13.64 -13.70
C TRP A 59 -15.43 13.69 -12.22
N ILE A 60 -15.82 14.84 -11.71
CA ILE A 60 -16.24 15.02 -10.32
C ILE A 60 -17.50 14.20 -10.02
N THR A 61 -18.43 14.16 -10.96
CA THR A 61 -19.70 13.42 -10.87
C THR A 61 -19.69 12.09 -11.62
N ASP A 62 -18.77 11.92 -12.57
CA ASP A 62 -18.58 10.70 -13.37
C ASP A 62 -17.08 10.41 -13.53
N LEU A 63 -16.52 9.62 -12.60
CA LEU A 63 -15.09 9.33 -12.60
C LEU A 63 -14.62 8.55 -13.84
N SER A 64 -15.51 7.92 -14.61
CA SER A 64 -15.14 7.25 -15.86
C SER A 64 -14.46 8.20 -16.84
N GLN A 65 -14.79 9.49 -16.77
CA GLN A 65 -14.21 10.52 -17.64
C GLN A 65 -12.71 10.76 -17.40
N ILE A 66 -12.15 10.32 -16.26
CA ILE A 66 -10.71 10.45 -15.99
C ILE A 66 -9.86 9.68 -17.03
N ALA A 67 -10.45 8.69 -17.71
CA ALA A 67 -9.82 7.97 -18.80
C ALA A 67 -9.43 8.87 -20.00
N LYS A 68 -10.01 10.07 -20.10
CA LYS A 68 -9.61 11.09 -21.10
C LYS A 68 -8.17 11.58 -20.92
N LEU A 69 -7.54 11.30 -19.75
CA LEU A 69 -6.13 11.56 -19.51
C LEU A 69 -5.19 10.58 -20.25
N LYS A 70 -5.66 9.38 -20.64
CA LYS A 70 -4.81 8.35 -21.26
C LYS A 70 -4.01 8.86 -22.48
N PRO A 71 -4.57 9.61 -23.43
CA PRO A 71 -3.79 10.14 -24.55
C PRO A 71 -2.68 11.11 -24.11
N LEU A 72 -2.86 11.84 -23.00
CA LEU A 72 -1.89 12.79 -22.47
C LEU A 72 -0.69 12.12 -21.80
N VAL A 73 -0.74 10.81 -21.54
CA VAL A 73 0.38 10.05 -20.97
C VAL A 73 1.61 10.07 -21.89
N GLU A 74 1.41 10.20 -23.21
CA GLU A 74 2.50 10.33 -24.18
C GLU A 74 2.99 11.77 -24.36
N ASP A 75 2.26 12.75 -23.85
CA ASP A 75 2.66 14.18 -23.89
C ASP A 75 3.68 14.48 -22.77
N GLU A 76 4.88 14.91 -23.17
CA GLU A 76 5.97 15.17 -22.23
C GLU A 76 5.69 16.39 -21.33
N ASP A 77 5.04 17.42 -21.87
CA ASP A 77 4.69 18.62 -21.10
C ASP A 77 3.62 18.30 -20.05
N ALA A 78 2.59 17.51 -20.42
CA ALA A 78 1.57 17.05 -19.49
C ALA A 78 2.18 16.21 -18.35
N ARG A 79 3.10 15.29 -18.67
CA ARG A 79 3.80 14.51 -17.65
C ARG A 79 4.66 15.38 -16.73
N ARG A 80 5.35 16.38 -17.27
CA ARG A 80 6.16 17.30 -16.48
C ARG A 80 5.28 18.09 -15.49
N GLU A 81 4.14 18.61 -15.94
CA GLU A 81 3.17 19.31 -15.10
C GLU A 81 2.63 18.40 -13.99
N PHE A 82 2.25 17.16 -14.34
CA PHE A 82 1.76 16.17 -13.39
C PHE A 82 2.79 15.84 -12.30
N MET A 83 4.07 15.65 -12.67
CA MET A 83 5.15 15.37 -11.73
C MET A 83 5.54 16.60 -10.89
N GLU A 84 5.41 17.82 -11.42
CA GLU A 84 5.58 19.03 -10.61
C GLU A 84 4.52 19.14 -9.51
N ILE A 85 3.25 18.82 -9.82
CA ILE A 85 2.18 18.76 -8.82
C ILE A 85 2.51 17.71 -7.74
N LYS A 86 2.99 16.53 -8.14
CA LYS A 86 3.45 15.49 -7.21
C LYS A 86 4.55 16.04 -6.30
N TYR A 87 5.54 16.72 -6.85
CA TYR A 87 6.63 17.29 -6.08
C TYR A 87 6.13 18.35 -5.07
N GLN A 88 5.21 19.22 -5.44
CA GLN A 88 4.62 20.20 -4.53
C GLN A 88 3.86 19.52 -3.37
N ASN A 89 3.12 18.44 -3.64
CA ASN A 89 2.49 17.65 -2.59
C ASN A 89 3.53 16.98 -1.66
N LYS A 90 4.65 16.52 -2.20
CA LYS A 90 5.76 15.97 -1.40
C LYS A 90 6.41 17.04 -0.53
N VAL A 91 6.59 18.26 -1.02
CA VAL A 91 7.07 19.40 -0.22
C VAL A 91 6.09 19.71 0.92
N ARG A 92 4.79 19.70 0.64
CA ARG A 92 3.74 19.88 1.65
C ARG A 92 3.80 18.80 2.75
N LEU A 93 3.97 17.52 2.36
CA LEU A 93 4.10 16.42 3.31
C LEU A 93 5.41 16.50 4.09
N ALA A 94 6.53 16.85 3.47
CA ALA A 94 7.82 17.04 4.13
C ALA A 94 7.74 18.12 5.22
N LYS A 95 7.05 19.23 4.94
CA LYS A 95 6.77 20.27 5.93
C LYS A 95 5.93 19.74 7.08
N TYR A 96 4.86 19.01 6.79
CA TYR A 96 4.02 18.38 7.81
C TYR A 96 4.82 17.44 8.72
N ILE A 97 5.67 16.59 8.13
CA ILE A 97 6.55 15.67 8.88
C ILE A 97 7.52 16.45 9.76
N LYS A 98 8.11 17.54 9.26
CA LYS A 98 9.00 18.40 10.07
C LYS A 98 8.27 19.00 11.27
N GLU A 99 7.08 19.52 11.07
CA GLU A 99 6.30 20.20 12.12
C GLU A 99 5.79 19.22 13.19
N HIS A 100 5.41 17.99 12.82
CA HIS A 100 4.79 17.02 13.73
C HIS A 100 5.73 15.96 14.27
N ASN A 101 6.72 15.55 13.48
CA ASN A 101 7.66 14.48 13.83
C ASN A 101 9.08 15.01 14.11
N GLY A 102 9.37 16.27 13.78
CA GLY A 102 10.71 16.84 13.93
C GLY A 102 11.75 16.32 12.93
N ILE A 103 11.35 15.50 11.96
CA ILE A 103 12.25 14.82 11.02
C ILE A 103 12.33 15.62 9.71
N ASP A 104 13.57 15.88 9.26
CA ASP A 104 13.81 16.44 7.94
C ASP A 104 13.83 15.32 6.90
N VAL A 105 12.97 15.43 5.87
CA VAL A 105 12.92 14.51 4.74
C VAL A 105 13.12 15.27 3.44
N ASP A 106 13.86 14.67 2.49
CA ASP A 106 14.05 15.26 1.17
C ASP A 106 12.84 14.93 0.27
N PRO A 107 12.09 15.93 -0.20
CA PRO A 107 10.96 15.71 -1.11
C PRO A 107 11.39 15.14 -2.48
N ARG A 108 12.69 15.11 -2.81
CA ARG A 108 13.20 14.43 -4.01
C ARG A 108 13.43 12.94 -3.81
N SER A 109 13.49 12.46 -2.55
CA SER A 109 13.56 11.02 -2.25
C SER A 109 12.28 10.31 -2.68
N ILE A 110 12.33 9.01 -2.92
CA ILE A 110 11.11 8.21 -3.17
C ILE A 110 10.28 8.21 -1.89
N PHE A 111 9.03 8.67 -1.94
CA PHE A 111 8.07 8.57 -0.85
C PHE A 111 7.32 7.24 -0.94
N ASP A 112 7.79 6.27 -0.17
CA ASP A 112 7.27 4.91 -0.07
C ASP A 112 6.33 4.82 1.13
N ILE A 113 5.02 4.65 0.89
CA ILE A 113 4.00 4.90 1.92
C ILE A 113 3.16 3.66 2.19
N GLN A 114 3.17 3.23 3.46
CA GLN A 114 2.29 2.19 3.99
C GLN A 114 1.41 2.76 5.12
N VAL A 115 0.20 3.18 4.78
CA VAL A 115 -0.75 3.77 5.75
C VAL A 115 -2.05 2.97 5.77
N LYS A 116 -2.26 2.26 6.88
CA LYS A 116 -3.40 1.38 7.14
C LYS A 116 -3.40 0.93 8.60
N ARG A 117 -4.53 0.41 9.10
CA ARG A 117 -4.56 -0.22 10.43
C ARG A 117 -3.47 -1.28 10.51
N LEU A 118 -2.80 -1.37 11.66
CA LEU A 118 -1.79 -2.40 11.85
C LEU A 118 -2.46 -3.74 12.12
N HIS A 119 -2.11 -4.70 11.29
CA HIS A 119 -2.51 -6.10 11.43
C HIS A 119 -1.43 -6.98 10.82
N GLU A 120 -1.16 -8.16 11.41
CA GLU A 120 -0.07 -9.05 10.96
C GLU A 120 -0.20 -9.42 9.49
N TYR A 121 -1.42 -9.70 8.98
CA TYR A 121 -1.61 -10.06 7.56
C TYR A 121 -1.32 -8.92 6.58
N LYS A 122 -1.35 -7.65 7.02
CA LYS A 122 -1.00 -6.48 6.20
C LYS A 122 0.51 -6.29 6.06
N ARG A 123 1.26 -7.03 6.83
CA ARG A 123 2.72 -7.23 6.76
C ARG A 123 3.57 -5.97 6.89
N GLN A 124 3.17 -5.03 7.78
CA GLN A 124 4.07 -3.93 8.14
C GLN A 124 5.41 -4.47 8.67
N LEU A 125 5.39 -5.66 9.28
CA LEU A 125 6.62 -6.33 9.72
C LEU A 125 7.53 -6.68 8.53
N LEU A 126 7.00 -7.15 7.39
CA LEU A 126 7.80 -7.39 6.17
C LEU A 126 8.50 -6.11 5.71
N ASN A 127 7.78 -4.99 5.68
CA ASN A 127 8.33 -3.70 5.27
C ASN A 127 9.45 -3.23 6.20
N ILE A 128 9.24 -3.26 7.53
CA ILE A 128 10.28 -2.80 8.46
C ILE A 128 11.51 -3.72 8.46
N LEU A 129 11.34 -5.04 8.32
CA LEU A 129 12.47 -5.97 8.18
C LEU A 129 13.26 -5.69 6.89
N HIS A 130 12.59 -5.36 5.79
CA HIS A 130 13.26 -4.94 4.56
C HIS A 130 14.01 -3.62 4.73
N ILE A 131 13.49 -2.65 5.48
CA ILE A 131 14.19 -1.39 5.80
C ILE A 131 15.47 -1.69 6.60
N MET A 132 15.40 -2.60 7.59
CA MET A 132 16.58 -3.04 8.33
C MET A 132 17.61 -3.70 7.40
N TYR A 133 17.15 -4.52 6.45
CA TYR A 133 18.00 -5.10 5.40
C TYR A 133 18.68 -4.02 4.55
N LEU A 134 17.94 -3.03 4.05
CA LEU A 134 18.51 -1.91 3.28
C LEU A 134 19.53 -1.11 4.09
N TYR A 135 19.23 -0.85 5.36
CA TYR A 135 20.16 -0.16 6.25
C TYR A 135 21.47 -0.93 6.41
N ASN A 136 21.42 -2.25 6.61
CA ASN A 136 22.59 -3.10 6.66
C ASN A 136 23.39 -3.01 5.35
N GLN A 137 22.74 -3.08 4.19
CA GLN A 137 23.40 -2.97 2.89
C GLN A 137 24.11 -1.63 2.70
N ILE A 138 23.46 -0.51 3.05
CA ILE A 138 24.06 0.83 2.92
C ILE A 138 25.27 0.98 3.85
N LYS A 139 25.23 0.38 5.05
CA LYS A 139 26.34 0.42 6.01
C LYS A 139 27.56 -0.39 5.56
N GLU A 140 27.32 -1.54 4.94
CA GLU A 140 28.40 -2.45 4.49
C GLU A 140 28.97 -2.03 3.14
N HIS A 141 28.13 -1.42 2.30
CA HIS A 141 28.48 -1.00 0.95
C HIS A 141 28.18 0.49 0.74
N PRO A 142 28.92 1.39 1.42
CA PRO A 142 28.68 2.84 1.36
C PRO A 142 28.83 3.40 -0.07
N GLU A 143 29.62 2.73 -0.92
CA GLU A 143 29.83 3.03 -2.33
C GLU A 143 28.63 2.62 -3.22
N MET A 144 27.71 1.81 -2.71
CA MET A 144 26.55 1.35 -3.47
C MET A 144 25.69 2.52 -3.93
N SER A 145 25.35 2.49 -5.22
CA SER A 145 24.37 3.44 -5.77
C SER A 145 23.00 3.12 -5.20
N PHE A 146 22.52 3.98 -4.32
CA PHE A 146 21.21 3.89 -3.69
C PHE A 146 20.44 5.19 -3.91
N TYR A 147 19.23 5.10 -4.46
CA TYR A 147 18.40 6.29 -4.63
C TYR A 147 17.76 6.66 -3.27
N PRO A 148 17.85 7.93 -2.83
CA PRO A 148 17.28 8.33 -1.54
C PRO A 148 15.82 7.92 -1.39
N ARG A 149 15.46 7.32 -0.27
CA ARG A 149 14.12 6.82 -0.01
C ARG A 149 13.64 7.17 1.40
N THR A 150 12.41 7.64 1.47
CA THR A 150 11.70 7.92 2.72
C THR A 150 10.54 6.96 2.86
N PHE A 151 10.63 6.01 3.79
CA PHE A 151 9.55 5.12 4.15
C PHE A 151 8.64 5.80 5.17
N ILE A 152 7.35 5.86 4.86
CA ILE A 152 6.36 6.57 5.68
C ILE A 152 5.28 5.58 6.09
N PHE A 153 5.18 5.36 7.40
CA PHE A 153 4.15 4.54 8.01
C PHE A 153 3.09 5.41 8.67
N GLY A 154 1.88 4.88 8.74
CA GLY A 154 0.81 5.42 9.57
C GLY A 154 -0.14 4.28 9.91
N ALA A 155 -0.36 4.05 11.20
CA ALA A 155 -1.15 2.93 11.67
C ALA A 155 -1.77 3.20 13.04
N LYS A 156 -2.81 2.43 13.35
CA LYS A 156 -3.37 2.27 14.70
C LYS A 156 -3.52 0.78 14.99
N ALA A 157 -3.09 0.36 16.18
CA ALA A 157 -3.27 -1.00 16.68
C ALA A 157 -4.42 -1.05 17.68
N ALA A 158 -5.14 -2.17 17.72
CA ALA A 158 -6.08 -2.44 18.81
C ALA A 158 -5.31 -2.54 20.15
N ALA A 159 -5.90 -2.06 21.23
CA ALA A 159 -5.23 -1.95 22.53
C ALA A 159 -4.66 -3.28 23.07
N GLY A 160 -5.37 -4.39 22.84
CA GLY A 160 -4.96 -5.75 23.24
C GLY A 160 -4.07 -6.47 22.24
N TYR A 161 -3.79 -5.90 21.07
CA TYR A 161 -3.02 -6.57 20.01
C TYR A 161 -1.51 -6.36 20.22
N LEU A 162 -0.90 -7.21 21.02
CA LEU A 162 0.50 -7.08 21.46
C LEU A 162 1.48 -7.01 20.29
N ARG A 163 1.48 -8.01 19.39
CA ARG A 163 2.40 -8.05 18.23
C ARG A 163 2.25 -6.85 17.30
N ALA A 164 1.03 -6.31 17.15
CA ALA A 164 0.80 -5.07 16.41
C ALA A 164 1.48 -3.86 17.09
N LYS A 165 1.36 -3.75 18.40
CA LYS A 165 2.01 -2.68 19.18
C LYS A 165 3.54 -2.80 19.15
N GLU A 166 4.06 -4.03 19.24
CA GLU A 166 5.49 -4.30 19.11
C GLU A 166 6.02 -3.93 17.71
N THR A 167 5.24 -4.19 16.66
CA THR A 167 5.61 -3.78 15.29
C THR A 167 5.69 -2.25 15.17
N ILE A 168 4.74 -1.50 15.76
CA ILE A 168 4.81 -0.03 15.82
C ILE A 168 6.05 0.41 16.59
N LYS A 169 6.35 -0.23 17.72
CA LYS A 169 7.55 0.07 18.52
C LYS A 169 8.83 -0.20 17.72
N LEU A 170 8.89 -1.32 16.98
CA LEU A 170 10.02 -1.64 16.12
C LEU A 170 10.23 -0.59 15.03
N ILE A 171 9.16 -0.17 14.34
CA ILE A 171 9.23 0.88 13.30
C ILE A 171 9.85 2.15 13.88
N ASN A 172 9.40 2.60 15.05
CA ASN A 172 9.93 3.80 15.70
C ASN A 172 11.40 3.61 16.17
N SER A 173 11.74 2.45 16.71
CA SER A 173 13.12 2.16 17.13
C SER A 173 14.09 2.10 15.95
N VAL A 174 13.68 1.52 14.83
CA VAL A 174 14.47 1.54 13.59
C VAL A 174 14.59 2.97 13.07
N ALA A 175 13.51 3.76 13.10
CA ALA A 175 13.52 5.17 12.72
C ALA A 175 14.55 5.96 13.56
N ASP A 176 14.57 5.75 14.86
CA ASP A 176 15.53 6.43 15.75
C ASP A 176 16.98 6.12 15.37
N VAL A 177 17.29 4.87 15.05
CA VAL A 177 18.65 4.47 14.65
C VAL A 177 18.99 5.03 13.26
N VAL A 178 18.15 4.76 12.26
CA VAL A 178 18.41 5.09 10.85
C VAL A 178 18.46 6.60 10.62
N ASN A 179 17.49 7.35 11.17
CA ASN A 179 17.38 8.79 10.95
C ASN A 179 18.54 9.60 11.56
N ASN A 180 19.15 9.08 12.65
CA ASN A 180 20.24 9.73 13.35
C ASN A 180 21.63 9.27 12.89
N ASP A 181 21.73 8.26 12.04
CA ASP A 181 23.01 7.79 11.50
C ASP A 181 23.50 8.69 10.37
N ARG A 182 24.47 9.56 10.70
CA ARG A 182 25.08 10.47 9.71
C ARG A 182 25.90 9.75 8.65
N SER A 183 26.37 8.51 8.91
CA SER A 183 27.24 7.79 7.97
C SER A 183 26.53 7.38 6.69
N ILE A 184 25.19 7.27 6.71
CA ILE A 184 24.38 6.93 5.52
C ILE A 184 23.96 8.17 4.70
N ASN A 185 24.39 9.38 5.09
CA ASN A 185 24.16 10.64 4.38
C ASN A 185 22.69 10.91 4.02
N GLY A 186 21.75 10.50 4.88
CA GLY A 186 20.32 10.69 4.65
C GLY A 186 19.72 9.87 3.50
N LYS A 187 20.46 8.89 2.95
CA LYS A 187 19.96 8.02 1.87
C LYS A 187 18.66 7.29 2.24
N LEU A 188 18.47 7.00 3.53
CA LEU A 188 17.32 6.29 4.06
C LEU A 188 16.71 7.09 5.21
N LYS A 189 15.38 7.26 5.18
CA LYS A 189 14.59 7.88 6.24
C LYS A 189 13.38 7.00 6.55
N VAL A 190 13.01 6.96 7.82
CA VAL A 190 11.83 6.23 8.29
C VAL A 190 10.98 7.17 9.13
N VAL A 191 9.71 7.28 8.83
CA VAL A 191 8.77 8.17 9.51
C VAL A 191 7.53 7.37 9.91
N PHE A 192 7.08 7.53 11.15
CA PHE A 192 5.80 7.03 11.60
C PHE A 192 4.87 8.22 11.89
N ILE A 193 3.84 8.39 11.07
CA ILE A 193 2.83 9.45 11.25
C ILE A 193 1.89 9.06 12.38
N GLU A 194 1.87 9.87 13.41
CA GLU A 194 1.00 9.68 14.57
C GLU A 194 -0.47 9.92 14.22
N ASP A 195 -1.34 9.24 14.95
CA ASP A 195 -2.79 9.40 14.87
C ASP A 195 -3.33 9.37 13.43
N TYR A 196 -2.94 8.33 12.66
CA TYR A 196 -3.42 8.15 11.30
C TYR A 196 -4.95 8.16 11.23
N ARG A 197 -5.48 9.12 10.48
CA ARG A 197 -6.92 9.37 10.28
C ARG A 197 -7.16 9.97 8.89
N VAL A 198 -8.42 10.12 8.51
CA VAL A 198 -8.80 10.56 7.15
C VAL A 198 -8.13 11.89 6.76
N SER A 199 -8.07 12.87 7.66
CA SER A 199 -7.45 14.18 7.38
C SER A 199 -5.95 14.11 7.12
N ASN A 200 -5.22 13.18 7.80
CA ASN A 200 -3.81 12.94 7.51
C ASN A 200 -3.64 12.14 6.22
N ALA A 201 -4.58 11.21 5.97
CA ALA A 201 -4.56 10.35 4.78
C ALA A 201 -4.56 11.15 3.48
N GLU A 202 -5.34 12.23 3.40
CA GLU A 202 -5.44 13.08 2.22
C GLU A 202 -4.08 13.62 1.79
N ILE A 203 -3.27 14.12 2.72
CA ILE A 203 -1.91 14.62 2.44
C ILE A 203 -0.99 13.48 2.01
N LEU A 204 -1.11 12.32 2.65
CA LEU A 204 -0.28 11.15 2.39
C LEU A 204 -0.55 10.56 0.99
N PHE A 205 -1.82 10.41 0.61
CA PHE A 205 -2.18 9.90 -0.72
C PHE A 205 -1.71 10.82 -1.84
N ALA A 206 -1.85 12.14 -1.67
CA ALA A 206 -1.43 13.12 -2.68
C ALA A 206 0.09 13.11 -2.92
N ALA A 207 0.88 12.85 -1.86
CA ALA A 207 2.35 12.93 -1.90
C ALA A 207 3.04 11.60 -2.19
N ALA A 208 2.34 10.48 -2.21
CA ALA A 208 2.96 9.17 -2.38
C ALA A 208 3.55 8.97 -3.77
N ASP A 209 4.77 8.44 -3.83
CA ASP A 209 5.33 7.87 -5.05
C ASP A 209 4.95 6.38 -5.15
N VAL A 210 5.02 5.63 -4.05
CA VAL A 210 4.76 4.19 -4.00
C VAL A 210 3.64 3.89 -3.04
N SER A 211 2.70 3.07 -3.47
CA SER A 211 1.56 2.55 -2.70
C SER A 211 1.86 1.15 -2.20
N GLU A 212 2.14 0.99 -0.91
CA GLU A 212 2.42 -0.29 -0.27
C GLU A 212 1.15 -1.08 0.03
N GLN A 213 0.90 -2.14 -0.76
CA GLN A 213 -0.26 -3.01 -0.68
C GLN A 213 0.16 -4.48 -0.59
N ILE A 214 0.92 -4.78 0.49
CA ILE A 214 1.73 -5.99 0.64
C ILE A 214 1.11 -7.05 1.55
N SER A 215 -0.20 -7.11 1.66
CA SER A 215 -0.89 -8.17 2.42
C SER A 215 -0.47 -9.57 1.95
N THR A 216 -0.52 -10.53 2.85
CA THR A 216 -0.43 -11.94 2.44
C THR A 216 -1.59 -12.22 1.49
N ALA A 217 -1.30 -12.76 0.31
CA ALA A 217 -2.33 -13.05 -0.68
C ALA A 217 -3.43 -13.95 -0.09
N SER A 218 -4.68 -13.68 -0.43
CA SER A 218 -5.91 -14.26 0.13
C SER A 218 -6.41 -13.68 1.46
N LYS A 219 -5.76 -12.67 2.05
CA LYS A 219 -6.14 -12.16 3.39
C LYS A 219 -6.80 -10.78 3.37
N GLU A 220 -6.52 -9.91 2.40
CA GLU A 220 -7.17 -8.60 2.28
C GLU A 220 -8.38 -8.69 1.36
N ALA A 221 -9.58 -8.57 1.92
CA ALA A 221 -10.83 -8.76 1.18
C ALA A 221 -10.99 -7.82 -0.05
N SER A 222 -10.52 -6.61 0.05
CA SER A 222 -10.49 -5.62 -1.03
C SER A 222 -9.35 -4.62 -0.85
N GLY A 223 -9.37 -3.90 0.28
CA GLY A 223 -8.66 -2.64 0.42
C GLY A 223 -9.40 -1.49 -0.29
N THR A 224 -9.18 -0.29 0.19
CA THR A 224 -9.62 0.95 -0.45
C THR A 224 -8.50 2.00 -0.49
N GLY A 225 -7.49 1.86 0.36
CA GLY A 225 -6.28 2.68 0.31
C GLY A 225 -5.56 2.56 -1.03
N ASN A 226 -5.48 1.35 -1.57
CA ASN A 226 -4.91 1.07 -2.91
C ASN A 226 -5.57 1.93 -4.01
N MET A 227 -6.89 2.06 -4.01
CA MET A 227 -7.65 2.87 -4.97
C MET A 227 -7.36 4.38 -4.80
N LYS A 228 -7.20 4.85 -3.55
CA LYS A 228 -6.88 6.25 -3.23
C LYS A 228 -5.48 6.63 -3.71
N PHE A 229 -4.51 5.76 -3.50
CA PHE A 229 -3.16 5.93 -4.03
C PHE A 229 -3.15 5.92 -5.56
N MET A 230 -3.83 4.96 -6.19
CA MET A 230 -3.97 4.86 -7.64
C MET A 230 -4.52 6.16 -8.24
N LEU A 231 -5.62 6.66 -7.68
CA LEU A 231 -6.27 7.92 -8.10
C LEU A 231 -5.32 9.12 -8.02
N ASN A 232 -4.39 9.12 -7.06
CA ASN A 232 -3.38 10.15 -6.85
C ASN A 232 -2.05 9.87 -7.58
N GLY A 233 -2.01 8.90 -8.48
CA GLY A 233 -0.84 8.62 -9.31
C GLY A 233 0.32 7.96 -8.58
N ALA A 234 0.05 7.09 -7.63
CA ALA A 234 1.06 6.25 -6.99
C ALA A 234 0.92 4.80 -7.46
N PRO A 235 1.88 4.27 -8.26
CA PRO A 235 1.92 2.87 -8.63
C PRO A 235 1.88 1.93 -7.42
N THR A 236 1.15 0.83 -7.56
CA THR A 236 1.04 -0.19 -6.50
C THR A 236 2.28 -1.07 -6.47
N LEU A 237 2.92 -1.16 -5.31
CA LEU A 237 3.82 -2.25 -4.93
C LEU A 237 3.03 -3.21 -4.03
N GLY A 238 2.77 -4.40 -4.49
CA GLY A 238 1.87 -5.27 -3.75
C GLY A 238 1.82 -6.71 -4.22
N THR A 239 0.96 -7.46 -3.56
CA THR A 239 0.60 -8.83 -3.90
C THR A 239 -0.67 -8.88 -4.74
N MET A 240 -0.89 -9.98 -5.44
CA MET A 240 -2.15 -10.23 -6.17
C MET A 240 -3.23 -10.65 -5.16
N ASP A 241 -3.74 -9.67 -4.42
CA ASP A 241 -4.72 -9.83 -3.35
C ASP A 241 -5.76 -8.70 -3.37
N GLY A 242 -6.97 -8.99 -2.93
CA GLY A 242 -8.05 -8.01 -2.88
C GLY A 242 -8.27 -7.28 -4.19
N ALA A 243 -8.49 -5.98 -4.11
CA ALA A 243 -8.68 -5.12 -5.28
C ALA A 243 -7.37 -4.83 -6.06
N ASN A 244 -6.19 -5.22 -5.54
CA ASN A 244 -4.94 -5.06 -6.29
C ASN A 244 -5.00 -5.82 -7.62
N VAL A 245 -5.65 -6.99 -7.65
CA VAL A 245 -5.83 -7.78 -8.88
C VAL A 245 -6.55 -6.95 -9.95
N GLU A 246 -7.62 -6.28 -9.56
CA GLU A 246 -8.41 -5.45 -10.47
C GLU A 246 -7.66 -4.16 -10.83
N ILE A 247 -6.89 -3.57 -9.91
CA ILE A 247 -6.02 -2.42 -10.19
C ILE A 247 -4.99 -2.77 -11.25
N VAL A 248 -4.29 -3.89 -11.11
CA VAL A 248 -3.29 -4.36 -12.09
C VAL A 248 -3.95 -4.62 -13.45
N HIS A 249 -5.15 -5.21 -13.46
CA HIS A 249 -5.90 -5.41 -14.70
C HIS A 249 -6.23 -4.08 -15.42
N GLU A 250 -6.60 -3.03 -14.66
CA GLU A 250 -6.96 -1.73 -15.24
C GLU A 250 -5.74 -0.92 -15.72
N VAL A 251 -4.59 -1.01 -15.01
CA VAL A 251 -3.40 -0.20 -15.36
C VAL A 251 -2.41 -0.91 -16.28
N GLY A 252 -2.46 -2.27 -16.35
CA GLY A 252 -1.43 -3.10 -16.97
C GLY A 252 -0.30 -3.45 -15.98
N GLU A 253 0.28 -4.64 -16.14
CA GLU A 253 1.34 -5.16 -15.26
C GLU A 253 2.60 -4.29 -15.28
N GLU A 254 2.87 -3.62 -16.39
CA GLU A 254 4.00 -2.70 -16.56
C GLU A 254 3.90 -1.44 -15.68
N ASN A 255 2.70 -1.14 -15.15
CA ASN A 255 2.41 0.05 -14.34
C ASN A 255 2.21 -0.28 -12.84
N ALA A 256 2.62 -1.48 -12.41
CA ALA A 256 2.59 -1.94 -11.04
C ALA A 256 3.82 -2.81 -10.72
N PHE A 257 4.08 -3.05 -9.45
CA PHE A 257 5.21 -3.88 -8.96
C PHE A 257 4.65 -5.02 -8.13
N ILE A 258 4.45 -6.18 -8.77
CA ILE A 258 3.84 -7.35 -8.12
C ILE A 258 4.92 -8.32 -7.64
N PHE A 259 4.70 -8.91 -6.47
CA PHE A 259 5.58 -9.88 -5.83
C PHE A 259 4.80 -10.91 -5.00
N GLY A 260 5.53 -11.92 -4.53
CA GLY A 260 5.08 -12.86 -3.50
C GLY A 260 4.22 -14.00 -4.02
N LEU A 261 3.79 -14.82 -3.09
CA LEU A 261 2.93 -15.96 -3.34
C LEU A 261 1.57 -15.51 -3.89
N SER A 262 1.00 -16.30 -4.79
CA SER A 262 -0.40 -16.19 -5.19
C SER A 262 -1.33 -16.65 -4.06
N SER A 263 -2.61 -16.26 -4.12
CA SER A 263 -3.63 -16.72 -3.17
C SER A 263 -3.76 -18.25 -3.15
N GLN A 264 -3.64 -18.89 -4.31
CA GLN A 264 -3.71 -20.35 -4.40
C GLN A 264 -2.53 -21.04 -3.72
N GLU A 265 -1.31 -20.50 -3.86
CA GLU A 265 -0.13 -21.04 -3.19
C GLU A 265 -0.23 -20.87 -1.67
N VAL A 266 -0.68 -19.70 -1.19
CA VAL A 266 -0.91 -19.47 0.24
C VAL A 266 -1.90 -20.49 0.79
N ILE A 267 -3.06 -20.65 0.18
CA ILE A 267 -4.09 -21.58 0.59
C ILE A 267 -3.56 -23.03 0.57
N ASN A 268 -2.77 -23.38 -0.44
CA ASN A 268 -2.16 -24.70 -0.52
C ASN A 268 -1.19 -24.95 0.66
N TYR A 269 -0.34 -23.99 1.01
CA TYR A 269 0.54 -24.08 2.17
C TYR A 269 -0.23 -24.14 3.50
N GLU A 270 -1.32 -23.40 3.62
CA GLU A 270 -2.17 -23.44 4.82
C GLU A 270 -2.81 -24.80 5.02
N ASN A 271 -3.34 -25.40 3.96
CA ASN A 271 -4.07 -26.67 4.01
C ASN A 271 -3.15 -27.89 4.05
N ASN A 272 -2.07 -27.88 3.27
CA ASN A 272 -1.24 -29.06 3.06
C ASN A 272 0.15 -28.97 3.73
N GLY A 273 0.52 -27.80 4.27
CA GLY A 273 1.87 -27.58 4.82
C GLY A 273 2.93 -27.48 3.72
N GLY A 274 4.18 -27.85 4.06
CA GLY A 274 5.31 -27.85 3.12
C GLY A 274 6.14 -26.56 3.14
N TYR A 275 5.84 -25.62 4.03
CA TYR A 275 6.64 -24.43 4.31
C TYR A 275 7.20 -24.50 5.74
N ASN A 276 8.52 -24.27 5.86
CA ASN A 276 9.20 -24.14 7.13
C ASN A 276 10.05 -22.86 7.12
N PRO A 277 9.72 -21.83 7.90
CA PRO A 277 10.47 -20.58 7.92
C PRO A 277 11.92 -20.73 8.39
N THR A 278 12.22 -21.75 9.21
CA THR A 278 13.60 -22.01 9.65
C THR A 278 14.52 -22.39 8.50
N ASP A 279 13.99 -22.99 7.43
CA ASP A 279 14.79 -23.30 6.24
C ASP A 279 15.23 -22.02 5.52
N VAL A 280 14.35 -21.03 5.42
CA VAL A 280 14.70 -19.70 4.88
C VAL A 280 15.72 -19.02 5.78
N TYR A 281 15.49 -19.02 7.07
CA TYR A 281 16.35 -18.38 8.07
C TYR A 281 17.78 -18.97 8.06
N PHE A 282 17.96 -20.28 7.96
CA PHE A 282 19.28 -20.88 7.97
C PHE A 282 19.99 -20.84 6.60
N ASN A 283 19.26 -20.79 5.50
CA ASN A 283 19.85 -20.81 4.16
C ASN A 283 20.09 -19.40 3.59
N ASP A 284 19.59 -18.34 4.25
CA ASP A 284 19.77 -16.96 3.83
C ASP A 284 20.34 -16.11 4.97
N TRP A 285 21.64 -15.84 4.90
CA TRP A 285 22.35 -15.16 5.99
C TRP A 285 21.90 -13.70 6.20
N GLU A 286 21.43 -13.01 5.16
CA GLU A 286 20.94 -11.64 5.25
C GLU A 286 19.56 -11.60 5.93
N ILE A 287 18.66 -12.52 5.59
CA ILE A 287 17.38 -12.71 6.29
C ILE A 287 17.64 -13.10 7.74
N LYS A 288 18.55 -14.07 7.97
CA LYS A 288 18.95 -14.48 9.31
C LYS A 288 19.40 -13.29 10.14
N ARG A 289 20.29 -12.46 9.60
CA ARG A 289 20.81 -11.26 10.30
C ARG A 289 19.68 -10.31 10.68
N VAL A 290 18.77 -10.01 9.77
CA VAL A 290 17.65 -9.09 10.03
C VAL A 290 16.73 -9.65 11.12
N VAL A 291 16.47 -10.95 11.11
CA VAL A 291 15.67 -11.62 12.14
C VAL A 291 16.42 -11.61 13.48
N ASP A 292 17.72 -11.92 13.49
CA ASP A 292 18.54 -11.89 14.71
C ASP A 292 18.61 -10.48 15.34
N GLN A 293 18.55 -9.41 14.53
CA GLN A 293 18.52 -8.02 14.99
C GLN A 293 17.27 -7.67 15.82
N LEU A 294 16.25 -8.50 15.81
CA LEU A 294 15.12 -8.38 16.75
C LEU A 294 15.53 -8.72 18.18
N MET A 295 16.62 -9.50 18.37
CA MET A 295 17.04 -10.08 19.65
C MET A 295 18.45 -9.64 20.09
N ASP A 296 19.24 -8.99 19.21
CA ASP A 296 20.65 -8.69 19.51
C ASP A 296 20.88 -7.35 20.24
N GLY A 297 19.83 -6.58 20.46
CA GLY A 297 19.90 -5.28 21.12
C GLY A 297 20.10 -4.08 20.18
N THR A 298 20.31 -4.29 18.88
CA THR A 298 20.59 -3.24 17.88
C THR A 298 19.50 -2.16 17.86
N TYR A 299 18.22 -2.55 17.88
CA TYR A 299 17.09 -1.63 17.81
C TYR A 299 16.32 -1.49 19.13
N SER A 300 16.87 -1.97 20.23
CA SER A 300 16.20 -2.00 21.54
C SER A 300 17.05 -1.44 22.69
N ASN A 301 18.08 -0.67 22.38
CA ASN A 301 19.03 -0.13 23.38
C ASN A 301 19.60 -1.22 24.30
N GLY A 302 19.89 -2.40 23.77
CA GLY A 302 20.45 -3.53 24.49
C GLY A 302 19.43 -4.43 25.22
N ASP A 303 18.13 -4.18 25.10
CA ASP A 303 17.10 -5.08 25.63
C ASP A 303 16.86 -6.23 24.63
N HIS A 304 17.45 -7.39 24.92
CA HIS A 304 17.34 -8.59 24.07
C HIS A 304 15.93 -9.23 24.04
N ASN A 305 15.00 -8.78 24.86
CA ASN A 305 13.65 -9.37 24.96
C ASN A 305 12.57 -8.45 24.39
N MET A 306 12.87 -7.22 24.01
CA MET A 306 11.88 -6.23 23.58
C MET A 306 11.00 -6.70 22.42
N TYR A 307 11.56 -7.46 21.47
CA TYR A 307 10.86 -7.94 20.27
C TYR A 307 10.77 -9.48 20.22
N ILE A 308 10.85 -10.16 21.37
CA ILE A 308 10.82 -11.61 21.44
C ILE A 308 9.55 -12.23 20.84
N ASN A 309 8.41 -11.55 20.96
CA ASN A 309 7.16 -12.06 20.38
C ASN A 309 7.16 -11.97 18.85
N LEU A 310 7.78 -10.92 18.27
CA LEU A 310 7.96 -10.82 16.82
C LEU A 310 8.94 -11.89 16.32
N TYR A 311 10.08 -12.05 16.99
CA TYR A 311 11.04 -13.12 16.67
C TYR A 311 10.39 -14.51 16.72
N ASN A 312 9.68 -14.80 17.80
CA ASN A 312 9.00 -16.09 17.97
C ASN A 312 7.89 -16.29 16.94
N SER A 313 7.16 -15.25 16.54
CA SER A 313 6.13 -15.37 15.51
C SER A 313 6.68 -15.77 14.13
N LEU A 314 7.94 -15.48 13.86
CA LEU A 314 8.62 -15.84 12.61
C LEU A 314 9.20 -17.25 12.62
N LEU A 315 9.74 -17.72 13.77
CA LEU A 315 10.54 -18.95 13.80
C LEU A 315 9.94 -20.06 14.65
N ASN A 316 9.08 -19.75 15.61
CA ASN A 316 8.59 -20.72 16.58
C ASN A 316 7.08 -20.89 16.48
N THR A 317 6.64 -22.15 16.47
CA THR A 317 5.22 -22.47 16.61
C THR A 317 4.76 -22.21 18.04
N GLN A 318 3.74 -21.38 18.22
CA GLN A 318 3.18 -21.04 19.52
C GLN A 318 1.70 -21.48 19.59
N CYS A 319 1.37 -22.34 20.53
CA CYS A 319 0.00 -22.83 20.72
C CYS A 319 -0.59 -23.40 19.41
N THR A 320 -1.56 -22.70 18.82
CA THR A 320 -2.22 -23.07 17.57
C THR A 320 -1.63 -22.36 16.34
N ASP A 321 -0.76 -21.37 16.54
CA ASP A 321 -0.20 -20.56 15.45
C ASP A 321 1.00 -21.28 14.85
N LYS A 322 1.01 -21.44 13.52
CA LYS A 322 2.20 -21.86 12.77
C LYS A 322 3.24 -20.74 12.79
N ALA A 323 4.52 -21.09 12.80
CA ALA A 323 5.59 -20.10 12.61
C ALA A 323 5.42 -19.41 11.25
N ASP A 324 5.69 -18.11 11.20
CA ASP A 324 5.54 -17.26 10.01
C ASP A 324 4.19 -17.46 9.30
N THR A 325 3.11 -17.38 10.07
CA THR A 325 1.72 -17.60 9.62
C THR A 325 1.37 -16.79 8.36
N TYR A 326 2.01 -15.63 8.18
CA TYR A 326 1.74 -14.71 7.08
C TYR A 326 2.82 -14.70 6.00
N PHE A 327 3.70 -15.71 5.95
CA PHE A 327 4.70 -15.92 4.91
C PHE A 327 5.64 -14.72 4.69
N ILE A 328 6.02 -14.04 5.76
CA ILE A 328 6.92 -12.89 5.73
C ILE A 328 8.31 -13.28 5.20
N LEU A 329 8.91 -14.34 5.76
CA LEU A 329 10.23 -14.80 5.32
C LEU A 329 10.17 -15.43 3.93
N LYS A 330 9.07 -16.10 3.59
CA LYS A 330 8.87 -16.72 2.28
C LYS A 330 8.85 -15.68 1.16
N ASP A 331 8.17 -14.56 1.37
CA ASP A 331 8.02 -13.50 0.38
C ASP A 331 9.12 -12.43 0.45
N PHE A 332 10.02 -12.50 1.43
CA PHE A 332 11.02 -11.45 1.67
C PHE A 332 11.86 -11.11 0.45
N ARG A 333 12.43 -12.11 -0.22
CA ARG A 333 13.29 -11.88 -1.39
C ARG A 333 12.52 -11.31 -2.58
N SER A 334 11.36 -11.86 -2.88
CA SER A 334 10.52 -11.33 -3.95
C SER A 334 10.05 -9.88 -3.68
N TYR A 335 9.82 -9.53 -2.41
CA TYR A 335 9.55 -8.15 -2.00
C TYR A 335 10.77 -7.25 -2.19
N ALA A 336 11.95 -7.69 -1.75
CA ALA A 336 13.20 -6.94 -1.95
C ALA A 336 13.51 -6.71 -3.43
N ASP A 337 13.28 -7.71 -4.29
CA ASP A 337 13.43 -7.60 -5.74
C ASP A 337 12.40 -6.63 -6.35
N ALA A 338 11.17 -6.63 -5.86
CA ALA A 338 10.16 -5.67 -6.29
C ALA A 338 10.53 -4.23 -5.89
N GLN A 339 11.04 -4.03 -4.69
CA GLN A 339 11.55 -2.75 -4.21
C GLN A 339 12.73 -2.24 -5.06
N LYS A 340 13.60 -3.13 -5.50
CA LYS A 340 14.68 -2.79 -6.43
C LYS A 340 14.13 -2.36 -7.80
N ARG A 341 13.14 -3.07 -8.35
CA ARG A 341 12.46 -2.66 -9.60
C ARG A 341 11.78 -1.29 -9.48
N VAL A 342 11.25 -0.94 -8.30
CA VAL A 342 10.73 0.41 -8.02
C VAL A 342 11.85 1.45 -8.16
N GLU A 343 13.00 1.23 -7.54
CA GLU A 343 14.14 2.14 -7.62
C GLU A 343 14.63 2.31 -9.08
N GLU A 344 14.77 1.21 -9.80
CA GLU A 344 15.18 1.22 -11.21
C GLU A 344 14.20 2.01 -12.08
N ALA A 345 12.89 1.81 -11.88
CA ALA A 345 11.86 2.55 -12.60
C ALA A 345 11.84 4.03 -12.23
N TYR A 346 12.04 4.37 -10.94
CA TYR A 346 12.07 5.76 -10.47
C TYR A 346 13.26 6.55 -11.01
N ARG A 347 14.40 5.90 -11.23
CA ARG A 347 15.58 6.53 -11.85
C ARG A 347 15.30 6.97 -13.28
N ASP A 348 14.45 6.29 -14.00
CA ASP A 348 13.92 6.69 -15.30
C ASP A 348 12.65 7.53 -15.13
N GLN A 349 12.82 8.85 -14.98
CA GLN A 349 11.72 9.79 -14.74
C GLN A 349 10.71 9.84 -15.91
N GLN A 350 11.12 9.52 -17.14
CA GLN A 350 10.21 9.43 -18.27
C GLN A 350 9.27 8.21 -18.11
N ARG A 351 9.83 7.08 -17.76
CA ARG A 351 9.06 5.87 -17.44
C ARG A 351 8.17 6.08 -16.23
N TRP A 352 8.73 6.62 -15.14
CA TRP A 352 8.00 6.81 -13.88
C TRP A 352 6.79 7.73 -14.03
N SER A 353 6.95 8.85 -14.74
CA SER A 353 5.86 9.79 -14.97
C SER A 353 4.72 9.18 -15.79
N LYS A 354 5.03 8.33 -16.78
CA LYS A 354 4.03 7.55 -17.52
C LYS A 354 3.26 6.60 -16.60
N MET A 355 3.97 5.83 -15.77
CA MET A 355 3.35 4.90 -14.81
C MET A 355 2.43 5.65 -13.83
N ALA A 356 2.90 6.76 -13.25
CA ALA A 356 2.14 7.55 -12.30
C ALA A 356 0.86 8.11 -12.92
N MET A 357 0.97 8.72 -14.09
CA MET A 357 -0.17 9.33 -14.79
C MET A 357 -1.15 8.27 -15.29
N MET A 358 -0.67 7.09 -15.76
CA MET A 358 -1.51 5.98 -16.18
C MET A 358 -2.34 5.43 -15.02
N ASN A 359 -1.76 5.32 -13.80
CA ASN A 359 -2.51 4.93 -12.61
C ASN A 359 -3.71 5.86 -12.37
N THR A 360 -3.52 7.17 -12.41
CA THR A 360 -4.63 8.13 -12.29
C THR A 360 -5.65 7.95 -13.42
N ALA A 361 -5.21 7.87 -14.67
CA ALA A 361 -6.07 7.77 -15.84
C ALA A 361 -6.92 6.48 -15.89
N CYS A 362 -6.47 5.41 -15.25
CA CYS A 362 -7.15 4.11 -15.19
C CYS A 362 -8.02 3.91 -13.93
N SER A 363 -8.12 4.91 -13.05
CA SER A 363 -8.82 4.76 -11.76
C SER A 363 -10.35 4.84 -11.82
N GLY A 364 -10.93 5.10 -12.99
CA GLY A 364 -12.36 5.38 -13.19
C GLY A 364 -13.30 4.31 -12.64
N LYS A 365 -12.92 3.02 -12.72
CA LYS A 365 -13.69 1.90 -12.18
C LYS A 365 -13.90 1.99 -10.66
N PHE A 366 -12.95 2.57 -9.92
CA PHE A 366 -12.89 2.49 -8.45
C PHE A 366 -13.62 3.63 -7.76
N THR A 367 -14.72 4.13 -8.36
CA THR A 367 -15.63 5.08 -7.72
C THR A 367 -16.69 4.39 -6.87
N SER A 368 -17.00 4.97 -5.69
CA SER A 368 -18.11 4.51 -4.86
C SER A 368 -19.47 4.70 -5.54
N ASP A 369 -19.57 5.64 -6.48
CA ASP A 369 -20.80 5.88 -7.23
C ASP A 369 -21.16 4.64 -8.05
N ARG A 370 -20.21 4.04 -8.80
CA ARG A 370 -20.40 2.77 -9.50
C ARG A 370 -20.81 1.65 -8.54
N THR A 371 -20.10 1.54 -7.39
CA THR A 371 -20.40 0.47 -6.43
C THR A 371 -21.85 0.57 -5.94
N ILE A 372 -22.30 1.76 -5.58
CA ILE A 372 -23.68 1.98 -5.10
C ILE A 372 -24.70 1.75 -6.22
N GLU A 373 -24.43 2.21 -7.45
CA GLU A 373 -25.30 1.95 -8.59
C GLU A 373 -25.48 0.45 -8.88
N GLU A 374 -24.40 -0.33 -8.76
CA GLU A 374 -24.46 -1.78 -8.86
C GLU A 374 -25.30 -2.41 -7.73
N TYR A 375 -25.18 -1.95 -6.48
CA TYR A 375 -26.05 -2.40 -5.39
C TYR A 375 -27.52 -2.04 -5.64
N VAL A 376 -27.79 -0.83 -6.09
CA VAL A 376 -29.15 -0.36 -6.40
C VAL A 376 -29.79 -1.22 -7.49
N ARG A 377 -29.06 -1.46 -8.56
CA ARG A 377 -29.55 -2.23 -9.73
C ARG A 377 -29.72 -3.72 -9.41
N ASP A 378 -28.69 -4.35 -8.80
CA ASP A 378 -28.58 -5.81 -8.78
C ASP A 378 -29.12 -6.43 -7.49
N ILE A 379 -29.20 -5.67 -6.38
CA ILE A 379 -29.55 -6.18 -5.05
C ILE A 379 -30.78 -5.48 -4.46
N TRP A 380 -30.75 -4.16 -4.44
CA TRP A 380 -31.81 -3.39 -3.78
C TRP A 380 -33.02 -3.13 -4.68
N HIS A 381 -32.82 -3.13 -6.00
CA HIS A 381 -33.85 -2.85 -7.01
C HIS A 381 -34.63 -1.56 -6.71
N LEU A 382 -33.86 -0.50 -6.37
CA LEU A 382 -34.43 0.81 -6.05
C LEU A 382 -34.43 1.70 -7.31
N GLU A 383 -35.43 2.57 -7.38
CA GLU A 383 -35.47 3.65 -8.37
C GLU A 383 -34.68 4.85 -7.87
N LYS A 384 -34.00 5.54 -8.77
CA LYS A 384 -33.28 6.77 -8.45
C LYS A 384 -34.28 7.88 -8.20
N VAL A 385 -34.17 8.53 -7.04
CA VAL A 385 -34.96 9.72 -6.72
C VAL A 385 -34.24 10.95 -7.28
N GLU A 386 -34.94 11.72 -8.09
CA GLU A 386 -34.44 13.03 -8.51
C GLU A 386 -34.47 14.00 -7.32
N VAL A 387 -33.30 14.54 -6.97
CA VAL A 387 -33.17 15.56 -5.95
C VAL A 387 -33.15 16.91 -6.68
N PRO A 388 -34.05 17.86 -6.33
CA PRO A 388 -34.02 19.19 -6.91
C PRO A 388 -32.64 19.84 -6.77
N SER A 389 -32.20 20.58 -7.76
CA SER A 389 -30.97 21.35 -7.66
C SER A 389 -31.10 22.38 -6.51
N GLY A 390 -29.98 22.74 -5.87
CA GLY A 390 -30.03 23.66 -4.71
C GLY A 390 -30.64 25.04 -5.00
N GLN A 391 -30.83 25.38 -6.29
CA GLN A 391 -31.58 26.56 -6.71
C GLN A 391 -33.12 26.40 -6.56
N ASP A 392 -33.61 25.15 -6.69
CA ASP A 392 -35.04 24.85 -6.57
C ASP A 392 -35.51 24.67 -5.12
N LEU A 393 -34.60 24.67 -4.15
CA LEU A 393 -34.92 24.51 -2.71
C LEU A 393 -35.23 25.83 -1.99
N PHE A 394 -35.06 26.96 -2.67
CA PHE A 394 -35.26 28.31 -2.11
C PHE A 394 -36.32 29.12 -2.86
N GLU A 395 -37.06 28.52 -3.79
CA GLU A 395 -38.31 29.02 -4.34
C GLU A 395 -39.51 28.38 -3.59
#